data_892491c556ca07a8e65ed36759582d1f
#
_entry.id   892491c556ca07a8e65ed36759582d1f
#
_cell.length_a   1.000
_cell.length_b   1.000
_cell.length_c   1.000
_cell.angle_alpha   90.00
_cell.angle_beta   90.00
_cell.angle_gamma   90.00
#
_symmetry.space_group_name_H-M   'P 1'
#
loop_
_entity.id
_entity.type
_entity.pdbx_description
1 polymer ?
#
loop_
_entity_poly.entity_id
_entity_poly.type
_entity_poly.pdbx_seq_one_letter_code
_entity_poly.pdbx_strand_id
1 'polypeptide(L)'
;MKEIIYSKYSNERDAKFQIRTDILMNKYGDKFVHKIALNTNSIKHIDGIYTSYLLLTELYKDSKINVPKCTKINNGVELEYISGKTLSEELDQIFFREDYAQLVDRIREYAKVITSEGAEKFQITEEFVKVFGEVELSNTLISANVNNIDLIFDNIIINDKWNIIDYEWTFNFLIPINFIIYRAIKIYIDGSQKRNEL
;
A
#
# COMPACT_ATOMS: atom_id res chain seq x y z
N MET A 1 -2.34 2.31 -29.46
CA MET A 1 -1.10 1.66 -29.01
C MET A 1 -0.69 2.33 -27.71
N LYS A 2 -0.22 1.58 -26.71
CA LYS A 2 0.35 2.11 -25.45
C LYS A 2 1.88 1.95 -25.55
N GLU A 3 2.63 2.96 -25.13
CA GLU A 3 4.09 2.97 -25.10
C GLU A 3 4.56 2.92 -23.64
N ILE A 4 5.62 2.15 -23.37
CA ILE A 4 6.23 2.10 -22.04
C ILE A 4 7.10 3.34 -21.87
N ILE A 5 6.81 4.17 -20.88
CA ILE A 5 7.56 5.39 -20.53
C ILE A 5 8.45 5.21 -19.32
N TYR A 6 8.21 4.16 -18.51
CA TYR A 6 9.01 3.81 -17.33
C TYR A 6 8.89 2.33 -17.03
N SER A 7 9.98 1.70 -16.57
CA SER A 7 9.98 0.32 -16.08
C SER A 7 10.83 0.17 -14.83
N LYS A 8 10.34 -0.61 -13.86
CA LYS A 8 11.05 -1.02 -12.66
C LYS A 8 10.98 -2.54 -12.52
N TYR A 9 12.10 -3.17 -12.18
CA TYR A 9 12.21 -4.61 -11.97
C TYR A 9 12.49 -4.91 -10.50
N SER A 10 11.87 -5.97 -9.96
CA SER A 10 12.11 -6.46 -8.60
C SER A 10 12.94 -7.74 -8.61
N ASN A 11 14.09 -7.71 -9.30
CA ASN A 11 14.95 -8.89 -9.50
C ASN A 11 15.62 -9.39 -8.21
N GLU A 12 15.76 -8.51 -7.22
CA GLU A 12 16.36 -8.78 -5.92
C GLU A 12 15.49 -9.64 -5.00
N ARG A 13 14.20 -9.80 -5.35
CA ARG A 13 13.23 -10.58 -4.57
C ARG A 13 13.35 -12.08 -4.88
N ASP A 14 12.83 -12.91 -3.97
CA ASP A 14 12.60 -14.34 -4.24
C ASP A 14 11.83 -14.51 -5.56
N ALA A 15 12.18 -15.53 -6.36
CA ALA A 15 11.60 -15.77 -7.70
C ALA A 15 10.07 -15.72 -7.74
N LYS A 16 9.39 -16.15 -6.66
CA LYS A 16 7.92 -16.13 -6.54
C LYS A 16 7.33 -14.72 -6.41
N PHE A 17 8.15 -13.68 -6.18
CA PHE A 17 7.73 -12.28 -6.00
C PHE A 17 8.35 -11.33 -7.04
N GLN A 18 9.09 -11.89 -8.02
CA GLN A 18 9.73 -11.07 -9.04
C GLN A 18 8.71 -10.59 -10.08
N ILE A 19 8.55 -9.28 -10.15
CA ILE A 19 7.65 -8.61 -11.09
C ILE A 19 8.35 -7.46 -11.80
N ARG A 20 7.80 -7.07 -12.94
CA ARG A 20 8.11 -5.81 -13.62
C ARG A 20 6.90 -4.88 -13.47
N THR A 21 7.15 -3.64 -13.07
CA THR A 21 6.16 -2.58 -13.05
C THR A 21 6.47 -1.61 -14.18
N ASP A 22 5.55 -1.46 -15.13
CA ASP A 22 5.65 -0.51 -16.23
C ASP A 22 4.64 0.62 -16.05
N ILE A 23 5.04 1.85 -16.36
CA ILE A 23 4.10 2.93 -16.64
C ILE A 23 4.00 3.07 -18.15
N LEU A 24 2.78 3.00 -18.66
CA LEU A 24 2.48 3.11 -20.09
C LEU A 24 1.70 4.40 -20.33
N MET A 25 1.88 4.95 -21.53
CA MET A 25 1.09 6.09 -21.99
C MET A 25 0.47 5.77 -23.37
N ASN A 26 -0.79 6.12 -23.56
CA ASN A 26 -1.44 6.00 -24.86
C ASN A 26 -1.23 7.26 -25.71
N LYS A 27 -1.68 7.24 -26.95
CA LYS A 27 -1.57 8.37 -27.89
C LYS A 27 -2.33 9.63 -27.46
N TYR A 28 -3.20 9.53 -26.46
CA TYR A 28 -3.98 10.66 -25.92
C TYR A 28 -3.36 11.24 -24.64
N GLY A 29 -2.24 10.65 -24.16
CA GLY A 29 -1.58 11.07 -22.93
C GLY A 29 -2.08 10.35 -21.67
N ASP A 30 -3.09 9.45 -21.77
CA ASP A 30 -3.55 8.71 -20.61
C ASP A 30 -2.51 7.69 -20.18
N LYS A 31 -2.29 7.59 -18.88
CA LYS A 31 -1.32 6.70 -18.26
C LYS A 31 -1.98 5.48 -17.62
N PHE A 32 -1.25 4.37 -17.59
CA PHE A 32 -1.64 3.09 -17.02
C PHE A 32 -0.44 2.47 -16.32
N VAL A 33 -0.68 1.64 -15.31
CA VAL A 33 0.37 0.86 -14.66
C VAL A 33 0.16 -0.62 -14.96
N HIS A 34 1.19 -1.30 -15.47
CA HIS A 34 1.19 -2.76 -15.58
C HIS A 34 2.12 -3.35 -14.54
N LYS A 35 1.66 -4.37 -13.84
CA LYS A 35 2.52 -5.26 -13.06
C LYS A 35 2.51 -6.63 -13.73
N ILE A 36 3.69 -7.10 -14.15
CA ILE A 36 3.86 -8.29 -14.98
C ILE A 36 4.76 -9.30 -14.26
N ALA A 37 4.36 -10.57 -14.24
CA ALA A 37 5.19 -11.65 -13.72
C ALA A 37 6.49 -11.80 -14.56
N LEU A 38 7.66 -11.82 -13.90
CA LEU A 38 8.93 -12.01 -14.58
C LEU A 38 9.24 -13.48 -14.90
N ASN A 39 8.57 -14.40 -14.22
CA ASN A 39 8.73 -15.83 -14.40
C ASN A 39 7.46 -16.57 -13.96
N THR A 40 7.38 -17.87 -14.23
CA THR A 40 6.20 -18.68 -13.91
C THR A 40 5.92 -18.79 -12.41
N ASN A 41 6.95 -18.70 -11.55
CA ASN A 41 6.76 -18.78 -10.09
C ASN A 41 6.04 -17.54 -9.53
N SER A 42 6.18 -16.38 -10.20
CA SER A 42 5.56 -15.13 -9.75
C SER A 42 4.14 -14.89 -10.28
N ILE A 43 3.59 -15.78 -11.11
CA ILE A 43 2.20 -15.68 -11.61
C ILE A 43 1.20 -15.66 -10.47
N LYS A 44 1.39 -16.55 -9.47
CA LYS A 44 0.50 -16.60 -8.29
C LYS A 44 0.51 -15.28 -7.50
N HIS A 45 1.66 -14.61 -7.41
CA HIS A 45 1.78 -13.31 -6.75
C HIS A 45 0.99 -12.24 -7.51
N ILE A 46 1.10 -12.21 -8.83
CA ILE A 46 0.32 -11.31 -9.70
C ILE A 46 -1.19 -11.56 -9.57
N ASP A 47 -1.63 -12.82 -9.56
CA ASP A 47 -3.05 -13.16 -9.34
C ASP A 47 -3.52 -12.70 -7.95
N GLY A 48 -2.63 -12.73 -6.96
CA GLY A 48 -2.85 -12.20 -5.62
C GLY A 48 -3.15 -10.70 -5.62
N ILE A 49 -2.50 -9.89 -6.48
CA ILE A 49 -2.75 -8.44 -6.59
C ILE A 49 -4.21 -8.17 -7.01
N TYR A 50 -4.74 -8.93 -7.98
CA TYR A 50 -6.14 -8.78 -8.37
C TYR A 50 -7.11 -9.20 -7.25
N THR A 51 -6.78 -10.25 -6.51
CA THR A 51 -7.57 -10.67 -5.35
C THR A 51 -7.55 -9.60 -4.25
N SER A 52 -6.39 -9.00 -3.98
CA SER A 52 -6.22 -7.88 -3.05
C SER A 52 -7.09 -6.68 -3.45
N TYR A 53 -7.13 -6.35 -4.75
CA TYR A 53 -8.00 -5.31 -5.27
C TYR A 53 -9.46 -5.54 -4.90
N LEU A 54 -9.99 -6.75 -5.12
CA LEU A 54 -11.38 -7.07 -4.81
C LEU A 54 -11.68 -6.95 -3.32
N LEU A 55 -10.80 -7.50 -2.47
CA LEU A 55 -10.96 -7.48 -1.02
C LEU A 55 -10.89 -6.06 -0.44
N LEU A 56 -9.92 -5.27 -0.88
CA LEU A 56 -9.75 -3.89 -0.42
C LEU A 56 -10.86 -2.97 -0.94
N THR A 57 -11.36 -3.19 -2.17
CA THR A 57 -12.50 -2.44 -2.71
C THR A 57 -13.76 -2.67 -1.86
N GLU A 58 -14.01 -3.90 -1.41
CA GLU A 58 -15.13 -4.18 -0.51
C GLU A 58 -14.91 -3.58 0.88
N LEU A 59 -13.70 -3.70 1.44
CA LEU A 59 -13.36 -3.13 2.75
C LEU A 59 -13.56 -1.61 2.78
N TYR A 60 -13.13 -0.90 1.73
CA TYR A 60 -13.10 0.56 1.71
C TYR A 60 -14.27 1.21 0.93
N LYS A 61 -15.30 0.46 0.57
CA LYS A 61 -16.40 0.95 -0.30
C LYS A 61 -17.09 2.23 0.20
N ASP A 62 -17.23 2.37 1.52
CA ASP A 62 -17.93 3.49 2.18
C ASP A 62 -16.95 4.47 2.87
N SER A 63 -15.64 4.38 2.55
CA SER A 63 -14.61 5.15 3.20
C SER A 63 -14.03 6.29 2.35
N LYS A 64 -13.12 7.07 2.95
CA LYS A 64 -12.29 8.04 2.22
C LYS A 64 -11.24 7.40 1.33
N ILE A 65 -10.92 6.12 1.58
CA ILE A 65 -9.91 5.38 0.82
C ILE A 65 -10.52 4.93 -0.51
N ASN A 66 -9.79 5.14 -1.59
CA ASN A 66 -10.09 4.63 -2.91
C ASN A 66 -9.03 3.61 -3.33
N VAL A 67 -9.48 2.48 -3.85
CA VAL A 67 -8.62 1.46 -4.44
C VAL A 67 -8.69 1.61 -5.96
N PRO A 68 -7.65 2.12 -6.63
CA PRO A 68 -7.66 2.31 -8.08
C PRO A 68 -7.98 1.03 -8.82
N LYS A 69 -8.73 1.16 -9.91
CA LYS A 69 -9.20 0.02 -10.68
C LYS A 69 -8.05 -0.89 -11.10
N CYS A 70 -8.26 -2.21 -10.93
CA CYS A 70 -7.35 -3.24 -11.37
C CYS A 70 -8.07 -4.21 -12.32
N THR A 71 -7.43 -4.58 -13.42
CA THR A 71 -7.96 -5.57 -14.37
C THR A 71 -6.88 -6.59 -14.70
N LYS A 72 -7.26 -7.86 -14.87
CA LYS A 72 -6.31 -8.91 -15.30
C LYS A 72 -5.95 -8.71 -16.78
N ILE A 73 -4.67 -8.88 -17.07
CA ILE A 73 -4.11 -8.97 -18.42
C ILE A 73 -3.26 -10.24 -18.54
N ASN A 74 -2.70 -10.53 -19.72
CA ASN A 74 -1.86 -11.71 -19.89
C ASN A 74 -0.60 -11.62 -19.01
N ASN A 75 -0.41 -12.61 -18.13
CA ASN A 75 0.67 -12.71 -17.15
C ASN A 75 0.83 -11.49 -16.24
N GLY A 76 -0.25 -10.72 -16.02
CA GLY A 76 -0.17 -9.48 -15.27
C GLY A 76 -1.51 -8.88 -14.87
N VAL A 77 -1.40 -7.67 -14.33
CA VAL A 77 -2.53 -6.79 -14.06
C VAL A 77 -2.26 -5.40 -14.63
N GLU A 78 -3.34 -4.74 -15.07
CA GLU A 78 -3.35 -3.32 -15.40
C GLU A 78 -4.08 -2.57 -14.30
N LEU A 79 -3.42 -1.54 -13.76
CA LEU A 79 -3.98 -0.67 -12.75
C LEU A 79 -4.17 0.74 -13.33
N GLU A 80 -5.19 1.41 -12.83
CA GLU A 80 -5.41 2.82 -13.09
C GLU A 80 -4.22 3.65 -12.56
N TYR A 81 -3.71 4.56 -13.38
CA TYR A 81 -2.66 5.48 -12.96
C TYR A 81 -3.28 6.68 -12.25
N ILE A 82 -2.92 6.88 -10.99
CA ILE A 82 -3.35 8.06 -10.23
C ILE A 82 -2.22 9.09 -10.25
N SER A 83 -2.54 10.30 -10.69
CA SER A 83 -1.63 11.46 -10.61
C SER A 83 -1.89 12.25 -9.34
N GLY A 84 -0.85 12.85 -8.79
CA GLY A 84 -0.96 13.69 -7.60
C GLY A 84 0.25 13.54 -6.69
N LYS A 85 0.22 14.24 -5.57
CA LYS A 85 1.24 14.14 -4.52
C LYS A 85 0.93 12.99 -3.60
N THR A 86 1.98 12.29 -3.16
CA THR A 86 1.84 11.29 -2.11
C THR A 86 1.65 11.98 -0.75
N LEU A 87 1.09 11.22 0.21
CA LEU A 87 1.01 11.69 1.60
C LEU A 87 2.41 11.96 2.17
N SER A 88 3.43 11.19 1.77
CA SER A 88 4.83 11.42 2.13
C SER A 88 5.32 12.79 1.66
N GLU A 89 5.06 13.16 0.39
CA GLU A 89 5.42 14.47 -0.14
C GLU A 89 4.68 15.63 0.55
N GLU A 90 3.42 15.42 0.95
CA GLU A 90 2.67 16.39 1.74
C GLU A 90 3.28 16.57 3.13
N LEU A 91 3.60 15.46 3.82
CA LEU A 91 4.27 15.49 5.12
C LEU A 91 5.64 16.17 5.04
N ASP A 92 6.41 15.93 3.97
CA ASP A 92 7.70 16.61 3.76
C ASP A 92 7.53 18.13 3.62
N GLN A 93 6.49 18.60 2.91
CA GLN A 93 6.21 20.04 2.81
C GLN A 93 5.88 20.67 4.16
N ILE A 94 5.17 19.94 5.03
CA ILE A 94 4.86 20.38 6.41
C ILE A 94 6.12 20.36 7.25
N PHE A 95 6.90 19.28 7.19
CA PHE A 95 8.15 19.10 7.93
C PHE A 95 9.18 20.21 7.61
N PHE A 96 9.40 20.52 6.33
CA PHE A 96 10.35 21.56 5.92
C PHE A 96 9.90 22.99 6.26
N ARG A 97 8.63 23.18 6.62
CA ARG A 97 8.13 24.44 7.21
C ARG A 97 8.23 24.49 8.73
N GLU A 98 8.75 23.40 9.34
CA GLU A 98 8.87 23.23 10.79
C GLU A 98 7.53 23.29 11.54
N ASP A 99 6.42 23.02 10.85
CA ASP A 99 5.08 22.95 11.46
C ASP A 99 4.82 21.56 12.03
N TYR A 100 5.52 21.23 13.11
CA TYR A 100 5.43 19.90 13.75
C TYR A 100 4.04 19.61 14.34
N ALA A 101 3.28 20.63 14.70
CA ALA A 101 1.90 20.43 15.17
C ALA A 101 1.02 19.91 14.02
N GLN A 102 1.07 20.54 12.85
CA GLN A 102 0.36 20.12 11.66
C GLN A 102 0.85 18.72 11.18
N LEU A 103 2.16 18.45 11.27
CA LEU A 103 2.73 17.14 10.93
C LEU A 103 2.10 16.02 11.75
N VAL A 104 2.06 16.20 13.08
CA VAL A 104 1.47 15.23 14.02
C VAL A 104 -0.02 15.07 13.76
N ASP A 105 -0.75 16.15 13.52
CA ASP A 105 -2.20 16.09 13.25
C ASP A 105 -2.50 15.36 11.94
N ARG A 106 -1.66 15.54 10.91
CA ARG A 106 -1.80 14.83 9.65
C ARG A 106 -1.54 13.31 9.79
N ILE A 107 -0.54 12.93 10.58
CA ILE A 107 -0.27 11.53 10.90
C ILE A 107 -1.42 10.92 11.74
N ARG A 108 -1.99 11.68 12.67
CA ARG A 108 -3.18 11.26 13.44
C ARG A 108 -4.40 11.06 12.54
N GLU A 109 -4.60 11.92 11.56
CA GLU A 109 -5.68 11.76 10.58
C GLU A 109 -5.49 10.46 9.79
N TYR A 110 -4.26 10.18 9.31
CA TYR A 110 -3.96 8.90 8.68
C TYR A 110 -4.31 7.72 9.59
N ALA A 111 -3.82 7.71 10.83
CA ALA A 111 -4.12 6.64 11.78
C ALA A 111 -5.63 6.48 12.00
N LYS A 112 -6.38 7.58 12.12
CA LYS A 112 -7.83 7.56 12.26
C LYS A 112 -8.53 6.96 11.03
N VAL A 113 -8.13 7.35 9.82
CA VAL A 113 -8.72 6.87 8.56
C VAL A 113 -8.55 5.37 8.43
N ILE A 114 -7.35 4.82 8.66
CA ILE A 114 -7.12 3.37 8.52
C ILE A 114 -7.70 2.54 9.68
N THR A 115 -7.94 3.14 10.84
CA THR A 115 -8.51 2.45 12.02
C THR A 115 -10.04 2.38 11.93
N SER A 116 -10.69 3.26 11.16
CA SER A 116 -12.15 3.34 11.09
C SER A 116 -12.79 2.18 10.32
N GLU A 117 -12.02 1.42 9.55
CA GLU A 117 -12.55 0.44 8.61
C GLU A 117 -12.38 -1.00 9.13
N GLY A 118 -13.51 -1.70 9.31
CA GLY A 118 -13.54 -3.13 9.61
C GLY A 118 -12.82 -3.55 10.89
N ALA A 119 -12.69 -2.63 11.87
CA ALA A 119 -11.93 -2.88 13.09
C ALA A 119 -12.58 -3.95 13.98
N GLU A 120 -11.82 -4.99 14.28
CA GLU A 120 -12.19 -6.05 15.21
C GLU A 120 -11.04 -6.35 16.18
N LYS A 121 -11.32 -7.13 17.23
CA LYS A 121 -10.30 -7.54 18.18
C LYS A 121 -9.28 -8.44 17.51
N PHE A 122 -7.99 -8.08 17.57
CA PHE A 122 -6.91 -8.90 17.06
C PHE A 122 -6.79 -10.22 17.85
N GLN A 123 -6.54 -11.30 17.10
CA GLN A 123 -6.20 -12.60 17.64
C GLN A 123 -5.09 -13.21 16.77
N ILE A 124 -4.12 -13.86 17.40
CA ILE A 124 -3.07 -14.57 16.67
C ILE A 124 -3.70 -15.80 15.99
N THR A 125 -3.57 -15.88 14.67
CA THR A 125 -4.03 -17.01 13.84
C THR A 125 -2.84 -17.83 13.33
N GLU A 126 -3.08 -19.02 12.82
CA GLU A 126 -2.03 -19.83 12.20
C GLU A 126 -1.42 -19.14 10.99
N GLU A 127 -2.23 -18.40 10.20
CA GLU A 127 -1.77 -17.63 9.04
C GLU A 127 -0.82 -16.52 9.47
N PHE A 128 -1.15 -15.82 10.57
CA PHE A 128 -0.29 -14.80 11.16
C PHE A 128 1.06 -15.40 11.57
N VAL A 129 1.05 -16.50 12.30
CA VAL A 129 2.28 -17.18 12.76
C VAL A 129 3.15 -17.67 11.58
N LYS A 130 2.54 -18.17 10.50
CA LYS A 130 3.27 -18.58 9.28
C LYS A 130 4.05 -17.45 8.63
N VAL A 131 3.57 -16.20 8.75
CA VAL A 131 4.19 -15.03 8.10
C VAL A 131 5.11 -14.27 9.04
N PHE A 132 4.68 -14.05 10.28
CA PHE A 132 5.38 -13.19 11.25
C PHE A 132 6.11 -13.97 12.36
N GLY A 133 5.93 -15.27 12.43
CA GLY A 133 6.47 -16.10 13.50
C GLY A 133 5.65 -16.04 14.80
N GLU A 134 6.12 -16.75 15.82
CA GLU A 134 5.55 -16.71 17.16
C GLU A 134 5.98 -15.44 17.88
N VAL A 135 5.01 -14.64 18.32
CA VAL A 135 5.23 -13.38 19.04
C VAL A 135 4.21 -13.23 20.15
N GLU A 136 4.62 -12.61 21.26
CA GLU A 136 3.72 -12.19 22.31
C GLU A 136 3.21 -10.79 22.05
N LEU A 137 1.90 -10.62 21.90
CA LEU A 137 1.25 -9.35 21.63
C LEU A 137 0.13 -9.08 22.64
N SER A 138 -0.16 -7.80 22.87
CA SER A 138 -1.25 -7.39 23.74
C SER A 138 -2.60 -7.88 23.20
N ASN A 139 -3.48 -8.31 24.09
CA ASN A 139 -4.85 -8.69 23.77
C ASN A 139 -5.81 -7.51 23.55
N THR A 140 -5.31 -6.28 23.65
CA THR A 140 -6.08 -5.04 23.43
C THR A 140 -5.94 -4.48 22.00
N LEU A 141 -5.14 -5.14 21.15
CA LEU A 141 -4.92 -4.72 19.78
C LEU A 141 -6.18 -4.95 18.93
N ILE A 142 -6.34 -4.09 17.93
CA ILE A 142 -7.38 -4.18 16.91
C ILE A 142 -6.79 -4.47 15.55
N SER A 143 -7.58 -5.07 14.69
CA SER A 143 -7.22 -5.47 13.33
C SER A 143 -8.39 -5.26 12.38
N ALA A 144 -8.12 -5.34 11.09
CA ALA A 144 -9.12 -5.62 10.07
C ALA A 144 -8.95 -7.04 9.52
N ASN A 145 -9.98 -7.58 8.86
CA ASN A 145 -9.90 -8.91 8.22
C ASN A 145 -8.98 -8.90 6.98
N VAL A 146 -8.84 -7.74 6.33
CA VAL A 146 -7.99 -7.55 5.16
C VAL A 146 -7.00 -6.42 5.48
N ASN A 147 -5.73 -6.70 5.32
CA ASN A 147 -4.66 -5.80 5.73
C ASN A 147 -3.63 -5.62 4.63
N ASN A 148 -3.52 -4.40 4.09
CA ASN A 148 -2.40 -3.99 3.24
C ASN A 148 -1.27 -3.45 4.12
N ILE A 149 -0.17 -4.20 4.25
CA ILE A 149 0.98 -3.75 5.06
C ILE A 149 1.82 -2.68 4.36
N ASP A 150 1.63 -2.48 3.07
CA ASP A 150 2.26 -1.39 2.30
C ASP A 150 1.37 -0.14 2.20
N LEU A 151 0.43 0.03 3.11
CA LEU A 151 -0.34 1.26 3.27
C LEU A 151 0.54 2.36 3.91
N ILE A 152 1.72 2.56 3.33
CA ILE A 152 2.71 3.56 3.74
C ILE A 152 2.45 4.90 3.05
N PHE A 153 3.02 5.98 3.57
CA PHE A 153 2.73 7.33 3.08
C PHE A 153 3.11 7.54 1.60
N ASP A 154 4.15 6.85 1.10
CA ASP A 154 4.56 6.90 -0.31
C ASP A 154 3.55 6.23 -1.26
N ASN A 155 2.71 5.33 -0.73
CA ASN A 155 1.73 4.57 -1.51
C ASN A 155 0.31 5.14 -1.41
N ILE A 156 0.14 6.36 -0.88
CA ILE A 156 -1.14 7.04 -0.77
C ILE A 156 -1.07 8.37 -1.52
N ILE A 157 -1.85 8.51 -2.58
CA ILE A 157 -1.98 9.77 -3.31
C ILE A 157 -3.25 10.49 -2.82
N ILE A 158 -3.06 11.74 -2.37
CA ILE A 158 -4.15 12.56 -1.84
C ILE A 158 -4.64 13.51 -2.94
N ASN A 159 -5.91 13.37 -3.29
CA ASN A 159 -6.69 14.31 -4.06
C ASN A 159 -8.09 14.40 -3.43
N ASP A 160 -9.19 14.25 -4.15
CA ASP A 160 -10.54 14.20 -3.56
C ASP A 160 -10.74 13.00 -2.62
N LYS A 161 -9.92 11.94 -2.79
CA LYS A 161 -9.88 10.75 -1.96
C LYS A 161 -8.43 10.36 -1.63
N TRP A 162 -8.28 9.40 -0.74
CA TRP A 162 -7.00 8.77 -0.40
C TRP A 162 -6.82 7.53 -1.29
N ASN A 163 -6.05 7.66 -2.37
CA ASN A 163 -5.87 6.61 -3.35
C ASN A 163 -4.68 5.73 -2.99
N ILE A 164 -4.91 4.43 -2.74
CA ILE A 164 -3.85 3.45 -2.45
C ILE A 164 -3.29 2.93 -3.78
N ILE A 165 -2.06 3.28 -4.13
CA ILE A 165 -1.45 2.96 -5.44
C ILE A 165 -0.64 1.67 -5.46
N ASP A 166 -0.33 1.09 -4.29
CA ASP A 166 0.34 -0.21 -4.16
C ASP A 166 -0.29 -1.04 -3.06
N TYR A 167 -0.76 -2.23 -3.41
CA TYR A 167 -1.43 -3.16 -2.51
C TYR A 167 -1.06 -4.61 -2.77
N GLU A 168 0.14 -4.86 -3.30
CA GLU A 168 0.62 -6.22 -3.59
C GLU A 168 0.85 -7.04 -2.31
N TRP A 169 1.14 -6.39 -1.19
CA TRP A 169 1.33 -7.02 0.12
C TRP A 169 0.08 -6.89 1.00
N THR A 170 -1.03 -7.39 0.46
CA THR A 170 -2.31 -7.48 1.17
C THR A 170 -2.53 -8.90 1.66
N PHE A 171 -2.91 -9.03 2.92
CA PHE A 171 -3.17 -10.28 3.62
C PHE A 171 -4.64 -10.38 4.00
N ASN A 172 -5.23 -11.55 3.79
CA ASN A 172 -6.61 -11.88 4.16
C ASN A 172 -6.64 -12.63 5.50
N PHE A 173 -6.01 -12.05 6.51
CA PHE A 173 -6.04 -12.48 7.90
C PHE A 173 -5.70 -11.30 8.82
N LEU A 174 -5.95 -11.48 10.13
CA LEU A 174 -5.81 -10.43 11.13
C LEU A 174 -4.34 -9.99 11.28
N ILE A 175 -4.08 -8.69 11.14
CA ILE A 175 -2.80 -8.04 11.42
C ILE A 175 -3.10 -6.81 12.27
N PRO A 176 -2.38 -6.56 13.39
CA PRO A 176 -2.63 -5.37 14.21
C PRO A 176 -2.51 -4.08 13.41
N ILE A 177 -3.53 -3.24 13.42
CA ILE A 177 -3.52 -1.93 12.73
C ILE A 177 -2.35 -1.07 13.22
N ASN A 178 -2.02 -1.17 14.51
CA ASN A 178 -0.84 -0.49 15.08
C ASN A 178 0.47 -0.85 14.37
N PHE A 179 0.61 -2.10 13.86
CA PHE A 179 1.77 -2.49 13.07
C PHE A 179 1.82 -1.75 11.73
N ILE A 180 0.66 -1.59 11.07
CA ILE A 180 0.57 -0.85 9.79
C ILE A 180 0.93 0.63 10.02
N ILE A 181 0.38 1.25 11.08
CA ILE A 181 0.69 2.63 11.46
C ILE A 181 2.19 2.78 11.77
N TYR A 182 2.73 1.90 12.62
CA TYR A 182 4.15 1.91 12.97
C TYR A 182 5.03 1.78 11.73
N ARG A 183 4.71 0.84 10.83
CA ARG A 183 5.45 0.62 9.60
C ARG A 183 5.47 1.87 8.70
N ALA A 184 4.32 2.53 8.52
CA ALA A 184 4.22 3.74 7.73
C ALA A 184 5.09 4.88 8.30
N ILE A 185 5.01 5.11 9.61
CA ILE A 185 5.81 6.13 10.30
C ILE A 185 7.30 5.78 10.25
N LYS A 186 7.66 4.53 10.55
CA LYS A 186 9.05 4.05 10.54
C LYS A 186 9.71 4.24 9.17
N ILE A 187 9.03 3.80 8.09
CA ILE A 187 9.54 3.95 6.73
C ILE A 187 9.69 5.43 6.35
N TYR A 188 8.75 6.27 6.75
CA TYR A 188 8.82 7.71 6.51
C TYR A 188 10.01 8.35 7.22
N ILE A 189 10.23 8.04 8.50
CA ILE A 189 11.36 8.55 9.27
C ILE A 189 12.68 8.06 8.68
N ASP A 190 12.84 6.76 8.46
CA ASP A 190 14.07 6.15 7.96
C ASP A 190 14.43 6.60 6.52
N GLY A 191 13.47 7.07 5.75
CA GLY A 191 13.65 7.51 4.37
C GLY A 191 14.47 8.80 4.21
N SER A 192 14.81 9.51 5.32
CA SER A 192 15.60 10.75 5.27
C SER A 192 16.39 10.95 6.55
N GLN A 193 17.67 11.29 6.41
CA GLN A 193 18.52 11.62 7.56
C GLN A 193 17.94 12.77 8.39
N LYS A 194 17.37 13.80 7.75
CA LYS A 194 16.74 14.94 8.46
C LYS A 194 15.51 14.52 9.27
N ARG A 195 14.73 13.55 8.79
CA ARG A 195 13.53 13.05 9.49
C ARG A 195 13.90 12.15 10.67
N ASN A 196 15.08 11.52 10.65
CA ASN A 196 15.59 10.73 11.78
C ASN A 196 15.91 11.57 13.03
N GLU A 197 15.92 12.89 12.93
CA GLU A 197 16.14 13.82 14.04
C GLU A 197 14.82 14.18 14.78
N LEU A 198 13.67 13.72 14.28
CA LEU A 198 12.34 13.84 14.92
C LEU A 198 12.18 12.88 16.10
#